data_2562292000a37cad1969daad2e71e2e9
#
_entry.id   2562292000a37cad1969daad2e71e2e9
#
_cell.length_a   1.000
_cell.length_b   1.000
_cell.length_c   1.000
_cell.angle_alpha   90.00
_cell.angle_beta   90.00
_cell.angle_gamma   90.00
#
_symmetry.space_group_name_H-M   'P 1'
#
loop_
_entity.id
_entity.type
_entity.pdbx_description
1 polymer ?
#
loop_
_entity_poly.entity_id
_entity_poly.type
_entity_poly.pdbx_seq_one_letter_code
_entity_poly.pdbx_strand_id
1 'polypeptide(L)'
;MKIKLLVSTLLVVASAKAGAVVCWNSKGQGVVDEVFYDLTNTFTSSNNTAGKIIELQKNFSEQVYAVCPKHSASSSNNRTWRSYVTSLPVLETIDRYQYLPINDYLIGAMKITDSAAGTFYPPVNYVHMGTHPNVSKGDPFPVKDSNFTFRIKVIRSFVSFVPIPRRTMFTVYVTTANGEPLNMPVYNISYSGSITVPQSCEIGAGNTLEIDFGNIAANAFSQAGIGNKPSTAKVETRTFPIQCTNIDGQALLSLRVEAEQATGDMIQSDNPDVGFKMADQDSRVLLPNNINSYIPFRNADPAYVTIKAWPVSTTNKTPVPGPFRARGYLRVDFN
;
A
#
# COMPACT_ATOMS: atom_id res chain seq x y z
N MET A 1 -61.93 -41.67 -40.85
CA MET A 1 -60.99 -40.51 -40.90
C MET A 1 -59.89 -40.77 -39.86
N LYS A 2 -58.69 -41.20 -40.32
CA LYS A 2 -57.58 -41.57 -39.45
C LYS A 2 -56.58 -40.40 -39.40
N ILE A 3 -56.47 -39.75 -38.27
CA ILE A 3 -55.50 -38.68 -38.02
C ILE A 3 -54.15 -39.29 -37.60
N LYS A 4 -53.13 -39.14 -38.44
CA LYS A 4 -51.75 -39.51 -38.10
C LYS A 4 -51.10 -38.31 -37.39
N LEU A 5 -50.73 -38.56 -36.11
CA LEU A 5 -49.97 -37.61 -35.30
C LEU A 5 -48.49 -37.78 -35.65
N LEU A 6 -47.90 -36.76 -36.27
CA LEU A 6 -46.46 -36.70 -36.51
C LEU A 6 -45.80 -36.13 -35.23
N VAL A 7 -45.06 -36.96 -34.51
CA VAL A 7 -44.22 -36.52 -33.41
C VAL A 7 -42.88 -36.09 -33.99
N SER A 8 -42.67 -34.77 -34.03
CA SER A 8 -41.37 -34.18 -34.44
C SER A 8 -40.45 -34.17 -33.25
N THR A 9 -39.45 -35.04 -33.20
CA THR A 9 -38.40 -35.08 -32.17
C THR A 9 -37.42 -33.97 -32.47
N LEU A 10 -37.44 -32.91 -31.67
CA LEU A 10 -36.47 -31.84 -31.71
C LEU A 10 -35.16 -32.33 -31.05
N LEU A 11 -34.16 -32.70 -31.85
CA LEU A 11 -32.82 -32.95 -31.36
C LEU A 11 -32.18 -31.62 -30.94
N VAL A 12 -32.16 -31.33 -29.63
CA VAL A 12 -31.34 -30.26 -29.08
C VAL A 12 -29.89 -30.76 -29.10
N VAL A 13 -29.14 -30.35 -30.12
CA VAL A 13 -27.69 -30.52 -30.14
C VAL A 13 -27.11 -29.53 -29.11
N ALA A 14 -26.88 -30.01 -27.92
CA ALA A 14 -26.05 -29.30 -26.93
C ALA A 14 -24.64 -29.25 -27.49
N SER A 15 -24.29 -28.14 -28.15
CA SER A 15 -22.90 -27.83 -28.48
C SER A 15 -22.17 -27.64 -27.18
N ALA A 16 -21.48 -28.69 -26.69
CA ALA A 16 -20.47 -28.59 -25.66
C ALA A 16 -19.42 -27.62 -26.19
N LYS A 17 -19.47 -26.37 -25.74
CA LYS A 17 -18.34 -25.47 -25.90
C LYS A 17 -17.18 -26.18 -25.22
N ALA A 18 -16.14 -26.56 -25.98
CA ALA A 18 -14.89 -27.02 -25.42
C ALA A 18 -14.43 -25.91 -24.47
N GLY A 19 -14.67 -26.10 -23.18
CA GLY A 19 -14.49 -25.07 -22.17
C GLY A 19 -13.03 -24.69 -22.13
N ALA A 20 -12.75 -23.44 -22.42
CA ALA A 20 -11.52 -22.82 -22.02
C ALA A 20 -11.39 -22.96 -20.49
N VAL A 21 -10.18 -23.10 -19.97
CA VAL A 21 -9.94 -23.58 -18.62
C VAL A 21 -9.15 -22.56 -17.82
N VAL A 22 -9.55 -22.39 -16.57
CA VAL A 22 -8.80 -21.67 -15.56
C VAL A 22 -7.71 -22.60 -15.01
N CYS A 23 -6.47 -22.11 -14.96
CA CYS A 23 -5.34 -22.83 -14.40
C CYS A 23 -5.13 -22.40 -12.93
N TRP A 24 -4.37 -23.20 -12.18
CA TRP A 24 -4.05 -22.94 -10.79
C TRP A 24 -2.56 -23.21 -10.54
N ASN A 25 -2.06 -22.83 -9.36
CA ASN A 25 -0.70 -23.08 -8.94
C ASN A 25 -0.41 -24.59 -8.88
N SER A 26 0.72 -25.03 -9.40
CA SER A 26 1.08 -26.46 -9.45
C SER A 26 1.19 -27.15 -8.07
N LYS A 27 1.31 -26.37 -7.00
CA LYS A 27 1.30 -26.86 -5.61
C LYS A 27 -0.10 -27.20 -5.10
N GLY A 28 -1.15 -26.82 -5.82
CA GLY A 28 -2.55 -27.13 -5.50
C GLY A 28 -3.50 -25.98 -5.81
N GLN A 29 -4.80 -26.33 -5.93
CA GLN A 29 -5.87 -25.33 -6.05
C GLN A 29 -5.97 -24.50 -4.76
N GLY A 30 -6.05 -23.16 -4.91
CA GLY A 30 -6.09 -22.25 -3.79
C GLY A 30 -4.71 -21.88 -3.20
N VAL A 31 -3.63 -22.52 -3.64
CA VAL A 31 -2.26 -22.10 -3.30
C VAL A 31 -1.86 -20.94 -4.20
N VAL A 32 -1.27 -19.91 -3.62
CA VAL A 32 -0.80 -18.70 -4.32
C VAL A 32 0.64 -18.47 -3.95
N ASP A 33 1.55 -18.58 -4.91
CA ASP A 33 2.95 -18.25 -4.70
C ASP A 33 3.15 -16.75 -4.60
N GLU A 34 4.28 -16.33 -4.07
CA GLU A 34 4.62 -14.92 -3.96
C GLU A 34 5.94 -14.62 -4.66
N VAL A 35 5.89 -13.68 -5.60
CA VAL A 35 7.06 -13.05 -6.22
C VAL A 35 7.25 -11.71 -5.53
N PHE A 36 8.33 -11.62 -4.75
CA PHE A 36 8.56 -10.48 -3.87
C PHE A 36 9.58 -9.51 -4.46
N TYR A 37 9.26 -8.22 -4.40
CA TYR A 37 10.11 -7.11 -4.81
C TYR A 37 10.59 -6.32 -3.59
N ASP A 38 11.89 -6.31 -3.33
CA ASP A 38 12.51 -5.39 -2.38
C ASP A 38 12.78 -4.06 -3.10
N LEU A 39 12.06 -3.01 -2.70
CA LEU A 39 12.19 -1.64 -3.19
C LEU A 39 13.15 -0.79 -2.36
N THR A 40 13.86 -1.38 -1.38
CA THR A 40 14.82 -0.65 -0.56
C THR A 40 15.89 0.01 -1.43
N ASN A 41 16.04 1.32 -1.26
CA ASN A 41 16.97 2.11 -2.06
C ASN A 41 17.39 3.39 -1.33
N THR A 42 18.47 4.00 -1.80
CA THR A 42 18.91 5.33 -1.39
C THR A 42 18.83 6.27 -2.58
N PHE A 43 18.04 7.33 -2.45
CA PHE A 43 17.95 8.37 -3.45
C PHE A 43 18.93 9.49 -3.13
N THR A 44 19.42 10.16 -4.17
CA THR A 44 20.12 11.45 -4.03
C THR A 44 19.12 12.56 -3.78
N SER A 45 19.57 13.73 -3.33
CA SER A 45 18.71 14.91 -3.19
C SER A 45 18.01 15.27 -4.50
N SER A 46 18.70 15.14 -5.64
CA SER A 46 18.12 15.40 -6.97
C SER A 46 17.06 14.36 -7.39
N ASN A 47 17.13 13.14 -6.87
CA ASN A 47 16.13 12.11 -7.11
C ASN A 47 14.91 12.23 -6.18
N ASN A 48 15.06 12.93 -5.05
CA ASN A 48 13.98 13.20 -4.09
C ASN A 48 13.21 14.49 -4.44
N THR A 49 12.92 14.70 -5.70
CA THR A 49 12.20 15.88 -6.18
C THR A 49 10.86 15.45 -6.78
N ALA A 50 9.79 16.16 -6.46
CA ALA A 50 8.45 15.87 -7.01
C ALA A 50 8.47 15.81 -8.54
N GLY A 51 7.85 14.78 -9.08
CA GLY A 51 7.84 14.46 -10.53
C GLY A 51 9.01 13.58 -11.00
N LYS A 52 10.04 13.36 -10.18
CA LYS A 52 11.20 12.53 -10.57
C LYS A 52 10.80 11.06 -10.64
N ILE A 53 11.24 10.40 -11.71
CA ILE A 53 11.01 8.96 -11.95
C ILE A 53 12.36 8.25 -11.87
N ILE A 54 12.39 7.15 -11.11
CA ILE A 54 13.55 6.27 -10.93
C ILE A 54 13.17 4.88 -11.39
N GLU A 55 14.03 4.25 -12.19
CA GLU A 55 13.85 2.88 -12.64
C GLU A 55 14.68 1.91 -11.80
N LEU A 56 14.06 0.83 -11.37
CA LEU A 56 14.68 -0.30 -10.68
C LEU A 56 14.50 -1.54 -11.55
N GLN A 57 15.61 -2.10 -12.02
CA GLN A 57 15.60 -3.34 -12.78
C GLN A 57 15.95 -4.48 -11.85
N LYS A 58 15.14 -5.54 -11.85
CA LYS A 58 15.43 -6.78 -11.12
C LYS A 58 15.07 -8.00 -11.96
N ASN A 59 15.96 -8.96 -11.93
CA ASN A 59 15.71 -10.30 -12.45
C ASN A 59 15.40 -11.22 -11.27
N PHE A 60 14.40 -12.08 -11.41
CA PHE A 60 14.03 -13.05 -10.38
C PHE A 60 14.50 -14.45 -10.76
N SER A 61 15.05 -15.16 -9.78
CA SER A 61 15.44 -16.57 -9.91
C SER A 61 14.33 -17.55 -9.54
N GLU A 62 13.32 -17.09 -8.79
CA GLU A 62 12.23 -17.94 -8.32
C GLU A 62 11.38 -18.46 -9.47
N GLN A 63 11.01 -19.75 -9.39
CA GLN A 63 10.20 -20.42 -10.41
C GLN A 63 8.77 -20.61 -9.89
N VAL A 64 7.79 -20.10 -10.63
CA VAL A 64 6.36 -20.36 -10.39
C VAL A 64 5.84 -21.24 -11.52
N TYR A 65 5.06 -22.27 -11.15
CA TYR A 65 4.47 -23.20 -12.09
C TYR A 65 2.94 -23.19 -11.97
N ALA A 66 2.25 -23.25 -13.10
CA ALA A 66 0.83 -23.47 -13.17
C ALA A 66 0.50 -24.86 -13.72
N VAL A 67 -0.71 -25.32 -13.42
CA VAL A 67 -1.33 -26.50 -14.00
C VAL A 67 -2.71 -26.12 -14.49
N CYS A 68 -3.06 -26.57 -15.70
CA CYS A 68 -4.42 -26.45 -16.22
C CYS A 68 -5.10 -27.82 -16.21
N PRO A 69 -6.44 -27.90 -16.17
CA PRO A 69 -7.14 -29.15 -16.36
C PRO A 69 -6.75 -29.82 -17.69
N LYS A 70 -6.56 -31.15 -17.64
CA LYS A 70 -6.29 -31.93 -18.85
C LYS A 70 -7.42 -31.81 -19.86
N HIS A 71 -7.09 -31.54 -21.11
CA HIS A 71 -8.06 -31.42 -22.21
C HIS A 71 -7.45 -31.92 -23.51
N SER A 72 -8.26 -32.03 -24.57
CA SER A 72 -7.79 -32.57 -25.86
C SER A 72 -6.64 -31.75 -26.41
N ALA A 73 -5.53 -32.41 -26.73
CA ALA A 73 -4.35 -31.80 -27.28
C ALA A 73 -4.57 -31.31 -28.72
N SER A 74 -4.62 -29.99 -28.89
CA SER A 74 -4.42 -29.34 -30.19
C SER A 74 -3.44 -28.19 -29.99
N SER A 75 -2.77 -27.78 -31.05
CA SER A 75 -1.86 -26.62 -30.96
C SER A 75 -2.56 -25.33 -30.50
N SER A 76 -3.86 -25.20 -30.78
CA SER A 76 -4.68 -24.09 -30.33
C SER A 76 -4.99 -24.17 -28.82
N ASN A 77 -5.04 -25.35 -28.23
CA ASN A 77 -5.38 -25.57 -26.83
C ASN A 77 -4.17 -25.49 -25.87
N ASN A 78 -2.96 -25.28 -26.41
CA ASN A 78 -1.74 -25.09 -25.63
C ASN A 78 -1.41 -23.59 -25.39
N ARG A 79 -2.29 -22.69 -25.84
CA ARG A 79 -2.14 -21.25 -25.63
C ARG A 79 -2.43 -20.90 -24.19
N THR A 80 -1.71 -19.90 -23.70
CA THR A 80 -1.95 -19.35 -22.36
C THR A 80 -2.07 -17.84 -22.41
N TRP A 81 -2.87 -17.33 -21.49
CA TRP A 81 -3.03 -15.91 -21.22
C TRP A 81 -2.75 -15.64 -19.75
N ARG A 82 -2.15 -14.50 -19.45
CA ARG A 82 -1.97 -14.02 -18.09
C ARG A 82 -2.73 -12.73 -17.87
N SER A 83 -3.33 -12.61 -16.70
CA SER A 83 -4.00 -11.39 -16.25
C SER A 83 -3.35 -10.90 -14.97
N TYR A 84 -2.98 -9.64 -14.94
CA TYR A 84 -2.33 -8.97 -13.81
C TYR A 84 -3.33 -7.99 -13.21
N VAL A 85 -4.06 -8.45 -12.20
CA VAL A 85 -5.17 -7.73 -11.58
C VAL A 85 -4.69 -7.02 -10.33
N THR A 86 -5.17 -5.81 -10.11
CA THR A 86 -4.90 -5.04 -8.89
C THR A 86 -6.19 -4.50 -8.30
N SER A 87 -6.24 -4.36 -6.98
CA SER A 87 -7.28 -3.60 -6.26
C SER A 87 -6.92 -2.12 -6.08
N LEU A 88 -5.68 -1.74 -6.45
CA LEU A 88 -5.22 -0.37 -6.32
C LEU A 88 -5.70 0.48 -7.50
N PRO A 89 -6.10 1.75 -7.29
CA PRO A 89 -6.47 2.64 -8.39
C PRO A 89 -5.25 3.00 -9.23
N VAL A 90 -5.43 3.12 -10.55
CA VAL A 90 -4.44 3.76 -11.42
C VAL A 90 -4.58 5.27 -11.22
N LEU A 91 -3.56 5.91 -10.69
CA LEU A 91 -3.55 7.35 -10.40
C LEU A 91 -3.19 8.18 -11.63
N GLU A 92 -2.25 7.69 -12.43
CA GLU A 92 -1.82 8.32 -13.69
C GLU A 92 -1.16 7.29 -14.62
N THR A 93 -1.03 7.66 -15.90
CA THR A 93 -0.31 6.87 -16.90
C THR A 93 0.73 7.75 -17.59
N ILE A 94 2.01 7.34 -17.56
CA ILE A 94 3.13 8.02 -18.22
C ILE A 94 3.90 6.98 -19.03
N ASP A 95 4.15 7.23 -20.31
CA ASP A 95 4.87 6.31 -21.22
C ASP A 95 4.30 4.88 -21.20
N ARG A 96 2.99 4.72 -21.11
CA ARG A 96 2.25 3.47 -20.93
C ARG A 96 2.36 2.82 -19.54
N TYR A 97 3.26 3.28 -18.65
CA TYR A 97 3.31 2.81 -17.28
C TYR A 97 2.10 3.33 -16.48
N GLN A 98 1.38 2.43 -15.85
CA GLN A 98 0.21 2.72 -15.04
C GLN A 98 0.64 2.81 -13.56
N TYR A 99 0.66 4.01 -13.01
CA TYR A 99 1.15 4.28 -11.66
C TYR A 99 0.06 4.04 -10.62
N LEU A 100 0.40 3.19 -9.65
CA LEU A 100 -0.43 2.79 -8.50
C LEU A 100 0.13 3.43 -7.22
N PRO A 101 -0.71 3.69 -6.21
CA PRO A 101 -0.24 4.28 -4.95
C PRO A 101 0.69 3.32 -4.19
N ILE A 102 1.82 3.83 -3.74
CA ILE A 102 2.73 3.15 -2.79
C ILE A 102 2.48 3.70 -1.39
N ASN A 103 2.67 5.01 -1.22
CA ASN A 103 2.43 5.76 0.02
C ASN A 103 2.18 7.24 -0.32
N ASP A 104 2.17 8.12 0.69
CA ASP A 104 1.91 9.56 0.53
C ASP A 104 2.98 10.33 -0.27
N TYR A 105 4.12 9.72 -0.55
CA TYR A 105 5.27 10.32 -1.22
C TYR A 105 5.58 9.72 -2.57
N LEU A 106 5.16 8.47 -2.77
CA LEU A 106 5.61 7.63 -3.87
C LEU A 106 4.43 6.94 -4.55
N ILE A 107 4.51 6.87 -5.86
CA ILE A 107 3.68 5.99 -6.69
C ILE A 107 4.59 5.09 -7.52
N GLY A 108 4.08 3.90 -7.89
CA GLY A 108 4.89 2.92 -8.60
C GLY A 108 4.18 2.28 -9.77
N ALA A 109 4.94 1.94 -10.79
CA ALA A 109 4.44 1.28 -11.99
C ALA A 109 5.40 0.17 -12.42
N MET A 110 4.90 -0.80 -13.17
CA MET A 110 5.69 -1.94 -13.62
C MET A 110 5.59 -2.12 -15.14
N LYS A 111 6.70 -2.50 -15.72
CA LYS A 111 6.79 -3.02 -17.08
C LYS A 111 7.31 -4.44 -17.02
N ILE A 112 6.73 -5.33 -17.80
CA ILE A 112 7.15 -6.72 -17.92
C ILE A 112 7.54 -6.95 -19.39
N THR A 113 8.66 -7.64 -19.60
CA THR A 113 9.09 -8.06 -20.93
C THR A 113 9.18 -9.58 -20.93
N ASP A 114 8.40 -10.21 -21.78
CA ASP A 114 8.35 -11.66 -21.96
C ASP A 114 8.72 -12.02 -23.40
N SER A 115 9.36 -13.16 -23.59
CA SER A 115 9.84 -13.57 -24.91
C SER A 115 8.73 -13.86 -25.92
N ALA A 116 7.56 -14.31 -25.47
CA ALA A 116 6.43 -14.62 -26.32
C ALA A 116 5.42 -13.46 -26.43
N ALA A 117 5.17 -12.76 -25.31
CA ALA A 117 4.20 -11.66 -25.23
C ALA A 117 4.78 -10.29 -25.61
N GLY A 118 6.11 -10.16 -25.65
CA GLY A 118 6.76 -8.87 -25.81
C GLY A 118 6.65 -8.02 -24.54
N THR A 119 6.54 -6.70 -24.71
CA THR A 119 6.50 -5.77 -23.59
C THR A 119 5.08 -5.30 -23.31
N PHE A 120 4.66 -5.41 -22.05
CA PHE A 120 3.36 -4.95 -21.58
C PHE A 120 3.45 -4.27 -20.19
N TYR A 121 2.38 -3.57 -19.80
CA TYR A 121 2.35 -2.66 -18.65
C TYR A 121 1.15 -2.99 -17.76
N PRO A 122 1.33 -3.75 -16.66
CA PRO A 122 0.26 -4.01 -15.71
C PRO A 122 -0.26 -2.74 -15.01
N PRO A 123 -1.56 -2.73 -14.58
CA PRO A 123 -2.53 -3.81 -14.66
C PRO A 123 -3.03 -4.05 -16.08
N VAL A 124 -3.15 -5.30 -16.47
CA VAL A 124 -3.63 -5.70 -17.80
C VAL A 124 -4.19 -7.12 -17.75
N ASN A 125 -5.27 -7.36 -18.47
CA ASN A 125 -5.89 -8.67 -18.55
C ASN A 125 -5.62 -9.36 -19.89
N TYR A 126 -5.52 -10.67 -19.83
CA TYR A 126 -5.45 -11.57 -20.97
C TYR A 126 -4.32 -11.27 -21.96
N VAL A 127 -3.11 -11.07 -21.44
CA VAL A 127 -1.89 -10.99 -22.23
C VAL A 127 -1.57 -12.39 -22.80
N HIS A 128 -1.50 -12.52 -24.12
CA HIS A 128 -1.20 -13.80 -24.76
C HIS A 128 0.28 -14.18 -24.55
N MET A 129 0.54 -15.28 -23.86
CA MET A 129 1.88 -15.72 -23.44
C MET A 129 2.45 -16.86 -24.28
N GLY A 130 1.94 -17.04 -25.49
CA GLY A 130 2.37 -18.14 -26.36
C GLY A 130 1.74 -19.47 -25.98
N THR A 131 2.44 -20.56 -26.34
CA THR A 131 1.99 -21.95 -26.16
C THR A 131 2.99 -22.75 -25.33
N HIS A 132 2.49 -23.71 -24.54
CA HIS A 132 3.32 -24.68 -23.84
C HIS A 132 2.72 -26.09 -23.93
N PRO A 133 3.48 -27.13 -24.29
CA PRO A 133 2.95 -28.47 -24.55
C PRO A 133 2.33 -29.16 -23.32
N ASN A 134 2.70 -28.74 -22.11
CA ASN A 134 2.15 -29.28 -20.87
C ASN A 134 0.74 -28.77 -20.54
N VAL A 135 0.31 -27.70 -21.17
CA VAL A 135 -0.99 -27.06 -20.88
C VAL A 135 -2.15 -28.03 -21.10
N SER A 136 -2.22 -28.66 -22.29
CA SER A 136 -3.28 -29.63 -22.59
C SER A 136 -3.10 -30.97 -21.89
N LYS A 137 -1.88 -31.31 -21.47
CA LYS A 137 -1.59 -32.56 -20.75
C LYS A 137 -2.03 -32.49 -19.28
N GLY A 138 -2.21 -31.31 -18.71
CA GLY A 138 -2.42 -31.11 -17.30
C GLY A 138 -1.15 -31.27 -16.47
N ASP A 139 0.00 -31.08 -17.08
CA ASP A 139 1.32 -31.13 -16.42
C ASP A 139 1.76 -29.71 -16.00
N PRO A 140 2.60 -29.59 -14.98
CA PRO A 140 3.15 -28.28 -14.58
C PRO A 140 3.95 -27.61 -15.71
N PHE A 141 3.79 -26.29 -15.86
CA PHE A 141 4.55 -25.46 -16.78
C PHE A 141 4.92 -24.12 -16.14
N PRO A 142 6.07 -23.53 -16.52
CA PRO A 142 6.53 -22.29 -15.92
C PRO A 142 5.66 -21.10 -16.36
N VAL A 143 5.29 -20.24 -15.41
CA VAL A 143 4.42 -19.08 -15.68
C VAL A 143 5.00 -17.77 -15.16
N LYS A 144 6.24 -17.81 -14.67
CA LYS A 144 6.90 -16.64 -14.14
C LYS A 144 7.45 -15.76 -15.24
N ASP A 145 7.28 -14.46 -15.07
CA ASP A 145 7.97 -13.44 -15.84
C ASP A 145 9.38 -13.23 -15.25
N SER A 146 10.40 -13.11 -16.07
CA SER A 146 11.78 -13.00 -15.62
C SER A 146 12.36 -11.59 -15.70
N ASN A 147 11.76 -10.72 -16.49
CA ASN A 147 12.29 -9.39 -16.77
C ASN A 147 11.27 -8.30 -16.40
N PHE A 148 11.51 -7.71 -15.23
CA PHE A 148 10.68 -6.65 -14.68
C PHE A 148 11.46 -5.34 -14.63
N THR A 149 10.82 -4.26 -15.01
CA THR A 149 11.26 -2.90 -14.71
C THR A 149 10.23 -2.25 -13.80
N PHE A 150 10.63 -1.89 -12.59
CA PHE A 150 9.79 -1.15 -11.67
C PHE A 150 10.17 0.33 -11.76
N ARG A 151 9.18 1.22 -11.89
CA ARG A 151 9.36 2.67 -11.82
C ARG A 151 8.76 3.19 -10.52
N ILE A 152 9.53 3.97 -9.78
CA ILE A 152 9.05 4.77 -8.66
C ILE A 152 9.02 6.23 -9.12
N LYS A 153 7.89 6.89 -8.92
CA LYS A 153 7.78 8.35 -9.10
C LYS A 153 7.60 9.00 -7.74
N VAL A 154 8.42 9.99 -7.46
CA VAL A 154 8.28 10.85 -6.29
C VAL A 154 7.16 11.84 -6.58
N ILE A 155 6.09 11.83 -5.79
CA ILE A 155 4.99 12.78 -5.89
C ILE A 155 5.13 13.93 -4.90
N ARG A 156 5.89 13.70 -3.83
CA ARG A 156 6.25 14.70 -2.81
C ARG A 156 7.66 14.40 -2.30
N SER A 157 8.51 15.43 -2.21
CA SER A 157 9.81 15.31 -1.57
C SER A 157 9.65 15.01 -0.07
N PHE A 158 10.58 14.28 0.51
CA PHE A 158 10.53 13.88 1.92
C PHE A 158 11.91 14.03 2.58
N VAL A 159 11.93 14.00 3.91
CA VAL A 159 13.13 14.15 4.71
C VAL A 159 13.48 12.80 5.34
N SER A 160 14.76 12.46 5.40
CA SER A 160 15.32 11.26 6.01
C SER A 160 14.94 9.97 5.29
N PHE A 161 13.81 9.36 5.59
CA PHE A 161 13.36 8.11 4.94
C PHE A 161 11.84 8.01 4.88
N VAL A 162 11.36 7.17 3.96
CA VAL A 162 9.95 6.74 3.92
C VAL A 162 9.88 5.22 3.89
N PRO A 163 9.08 4.61 4.76
CA PRO A 163 8.82 3.18 4.70
C PRO A 163 7.88 2.86 3.54
N ILE A 164 8.10 1.70 2.93
CA ILE A 164 7.21 1.09 1.95
C ILE A 164 6.65 -0.17 2.58
N PRO A 165 5.44 -0.14 3.13
CA PRO A 165 4.84 -1.31 3.77
C PRO A 165 4.62 -2.42 2.75
N ARG A 166 4.64 -3.69 3.23
CA ARG A 166 4.38 -4.84 2.36
C ARG A 166 2.97 -4.78 1.79
N ARG A 167 2.89 -4.90 0.45
CA ARG A 167 1.63 -4.85 -0.28
C ARG A 167 1.68 -5.70 -1.53
N THR A 168 0.58 -6.38 -1.85
CA THR A 168 0.38 -6.99 -3.16
C THR A 168 0.10 -5.90 -4.18
N MET A 169 0.89 -5.87 -5.24
CA MET A 169 0.71 -4.97 -6.37
C MET A 169 -0.24 -5.58 -7.42
N PHE A 170 0.02 -6.85 -7.76
CA PHE A 170 -0.79 -7.59 -8.71
C PHE A 170 -1.05 -9.01 -8.22
N THR A 171 -2.26 -9.49 -8.45
CA THR A 171 -2.62 -10.91 -8.40
C THR A 171 -2.65 -11.43 -9.82
N VAL A 172 -1.94 -12.53 -10.08
CA VAL A 172 -1.74 -13.06 -11.42
C VAL A 172 -2.54 -14.33 -11.62
N TYR A 173 -3.33 -14.33 -12.69
CA TYR A 173 -4.16 -15.43 -13.13
C TYR A 173 -3.67 -15.98 -14.46
N VAL A 174 -3.86 -17.27 -14.65
CA VAL A 174 -3.49 -17.97 -15.89
C VAL A 174 -4.72 -18.68 -16.45
N THR A 175 -4.98 -18.48 -17.72
CA THR A 175 -6.12 -19.08 -18.44
C THR A 175 -5.69 -19.62 -19.79
N THR A 176 -6.47 -20.50 -20.39
CA THR A 176 -6.20 -21.06 -21.72
C THR A 176 -6.98 -20.36 -22.85
N ALA A 177 -7.79 -19.36 -22.48
CA ALA A 177 -8.46 -18.48 -23.44
C ALA A 177 -8.63 -17.08 -22.87
N ASN A 178 -8.87 -16.11 -23.75
CA ASN A 178 -9.25 -14.76 -23.41
C ASN A 178 -10.70 -14.73 -22.91
N GLY A 179 -10.97 -13.97 -21.85
CA GLY A 179 -12.33 -13.78 -21.30
C GLY A 179 -12.76 -14.83 -20.27
N GLU A 180 -11.90 -15.76 -19.91
CA GLU A 180 -12.19 -16.71 -18.83
C GLU A 180 -12.24 -16.07 -17.44
N PRO A 181 -13.01 -16.63 -16.50
CA PRO A 181 -13.09 -16.10 -15.14
C PRO A 181 -11.73 -16.03 -14.44
N LEU A 182 -11.44 -14.90 -13.80
CA LEU A 182 -10.23 -14.68 -13.03
C LEU A 182 -10.52 -14.98 -11.55
N ASN A 183 -10.71 -16.26 -11.19
CA ASN A 183 -11.12 -16.71 -9.88
C ASN A 183 -10.13 -17.66 -9.18
N MET A 184 -9.06 -18.08 -9.87
CA MET A 184 -8.01 -18.94 -9.31
C MET A 184 -6.63 -18.26 -9.50
N PRO A 185 -6.16 -17.50 -8.51
CA PRO A 185 -4.85 -16.87 -8.59
C PRO A 185 -3.73 -17.90 -8.55
N VAL A 186 -2.68 -17.68 -9.32
CA VAL A 186 -1.50 -18.55 -9.37
C VAL A 186 -0.36 -18.00 -8.52
N TYR A 187 -0.12 -16.69 -8.59
CA TYR A 187 0.86 -16.01 -7.76
C TYR A 187 0.52 -14.53 -7.57
N ASN A 188 1.10 -13.95 -6.53
CA ASN A 188 1.08 -12.52 -6.29
C ASN A 188 2.43 -11.90 -6.62
N ILE A 189 2.41 -10.67 -7.12
CA ILE A 189 3.57 -9.80 -7.17
C ILE A 189 3.40 -8.80 -6.05
N SER A 190 4.28 -8.85 -5.04
CA SER A 190 4.26 -7.98 -3.89
C SER A 190 5.57 -7.23 -3.71
N TYR A 191 5.53 -6.16 -2.97
CA TYR A 191 6.70 -5.34 -2.66
C TYR A 191 6.69 -4.88 -1.20
N SER A 192 7.86 -4.51 -0.71
CA SER A 192 8.08 -3.69 0.49
C SER A 192 9.48 -3.09 0.43
N GLY A 193 9.84 -2.29 1.44
CA GLY A 193 11.17 -1.73 1.56
C GLY A 193 11.17 -0.36 2.23
N SER A 194 12.16 0.44 1.92
CA SER A 194 12.26 1.84 2.36
C SER A 194 13.12 2.63 1.39
N ILE A 195 12.82 3.91 1.24
CA ILE A 195 13.68 4.84 0.51
C ILE A 195 14.31 5.80 1.50
N THR A 196 15.62 5.90 1.48
CA THR A 196 16.41 6.83 2.30
C THR A 196 16.95 7.97 1.42
N VAL A 197 17.02 9.18 1.98
CA VAL A 197 17.62 10.36 1.36
C VAL A 197 18.63 11.01 2.31
N PRO A 198 19.59 11.81 1.81
CA PRO A 198 20.62 12.42 2.64
C PRO A 198 20.11 13.60 3.49
N GLN A 199 18.94 14.16 3.19
CA GLN A 199 18.33 15.22 3.99
C GLN A 199 17.78 14.61 5.29
N SER A 200 18.10 15.22 6.42
CA SER A 200 17.62 14.76 7.74
C SER A 200 17.36 15.93 8.68
N CYS A 201 16.45 15.75 9.62
CA CYS A 201 16.18 16.68 10.70
C CYS A 201 16.19 15.93 12.04
N GLU A 202 16.80 16.53 13.03
CA GLU A 202 16.80 16.08 14.41
C GLU A 202 15.87 16.94 15.22
N ILE A 203 14.92 16.32 15.93
CA ILE A 203 13.89 16.99 16.73
C ILE A 203 14.25 16.83 18.20
N GLY A 204 14.27 17.96 18.95
CA GLY A 204 14.54 17.92 20.39
C GLY A 204 15.92 17.35 20.75
N ALA A 205 16.93 17.57 19.91
CA ALA A 205 18.28 16.99 20.05
C ALA A 205 18.27 15.44 20.16
N GLY A 206 17.40 14.79 19.40
CA GLY A 206 17.32 13.31 19.33
C GLY A 206 16.67 12.64 20.55
N ASN A 207 16.18 13.41 21.52
CA ASN A 207 15.58 12.87 22.74
C ASN A 207 14.08 12.55 22.53
N THR A 208 13.61 11.52 23.25
CA THR A 208 12.18 11.26 23.38
C THR A 208 11.51 12.41 24.16
N LEU A 209 10.50 13.02 23.57
CA LEU A 209 9.69 14.05 24.22
C LEU A 209 8.64 13.36 25.10
N GLU A 210 8.81 13.37 26.40
CA GLU A 210 7.83 12.86 27.34
C GLU A 210 6.92 14.00 27.83
N ILE A 211 5.59 13.74 27.81
CA ILE A 211 4.57 14.69 28.27
C ILE A 211 3.76 13.98 29.35
N ASP A 212 3.95 14.42 30.60
CA ASP A 212 3.21 13.92 31.75
C ASP A 212 2.01 14.86 32.03
N PHE A 213 0.82 14.28 32.12
CA PHE A 213 -0.42 15.01 32.40
C PHE A 213 -0.86 14.88 33.87
N GLY A 214 -0.08 14.20 34.70
CA GLY A 214 -0.38 13.97 36.11
C GLY A 214 -1.60 13.08 36.34
N ASN A 215 -2.15 13.17 37.54
CA ASN A 215 -3.33 12.39 37.93
C ASN A 215 -4.63 13.07 37.52
N ILE A 216 -5.50 12.32 36.85
CA ILE A 216 -6.80 12.81 36.39
C ILE A 216 -7.89 11.86 36.93
N ALA A 217 -8.94 12.42 37.52
CA ALA A 217 -10.03 11.61 38.02
C ALA A 217 -10.75 10.87 36.87
N ALA A 218 -10.92 9.55 37.03
CA ALA A 218 -11.48 8.71 35.96
C ALA A 218 -12.89 9.15 35.53
N ASN A 219 -13.75 9.56 36.49
CA ASN A 219 -15.08 10.08 36.20
C ASN A 219 -15.09 11.38 35.40
N ALA A 220 -14.01 12.16 35.43
CA ALA A 220 -13.92 13.39 34.66
C ALA A 220 -13.87 13.13 33.14
N PHE A 221 -13.38 11.95 32.70
CA PHE A 221 -13.41 11.54 31.29
C PHE A 221 -14.83 11.27 30.81
N SER A 222 -15.62 10.48 31.55
CA SER A 222 -17.02 10.21 31.18
C SER A 222 -17.89 11.46 31.18
N GLN A 223 -17.61 12.41 32.09
CA GLN A 223 -18.32 13.69 32.16
C GLN A 223 -17.94 14.65 31.01
N ALA A 224 -16.72 14.54 30.49
CA ALA A 224 -16.27 15.40 29.40
C ALA A 224 -16.96 15.06 28.06
N GLY A 225 -17.31 13.80 27.85
CA GLY A 225 -17.86 13.30 26.59
C GLY A 225 -16.78 13.04 25.55
N ILE A 226 -17.15 12.30 24.51
CA ILE A 226 -16.22 11.86 23.46
C ILE A 226 -15.51 13.03 22.79
N GLY A 227 -14.19 12.91 22.64
CA GLY A 227 -13.31 13.88 21.97
C GLY A 227 -13.03 15.13 22.82
N ASN A 228 -13.57 15.24 24.02
CA ASN A 228 -13.38 16.39 24.89
C ASN A 228 -12.38 16.11 26.01
N LYS A 229 -11.70 17.18 26.41
CA LYS A 229 -10.75 17.21 27.51
C LYS A 229 -11.49 17.21 28.86
N PRO A 230 -11.13 16.32 29.82
CA PRO A 230 -11.61 16.42 31.18
C PRO A 230 -11.35 17.82 31.79
N SER A 231 -12.29 18.36 32.54
CA SER A 231 -12.17 19.72 33.11
C SER A 231 -10.94 19.88 34.02
N THR A 232 -10.53 18.81 34.69
CA THR A 232 -9.36 18.78 35.58
C THR A 232 -8.05 18.55 34.85
N ALA A 233 -8.07 18.09 33.58
CA ALA A 233 -6.86 17.85 32.79
C ALA A 233 -6.27 19.18 32.28
N LYS A 234 -4.95 19.26 32.31
CA LYS A 234 -4.21 20.41 31.78
C LYS A 234 -3.90 20.23 30.30
N VAL A 235 -3.70 21.33 29.60
CA VAL A 235 -3.06 21.37 28.29
C VAL A 235 -1.57 21.58 28.55
N GLU A 236 -0.76 20.62 28.16
CA GLU A 236 0.68 20.73 28.26
C GLU A 236 1.24 21.31 26.97
N THR A 237 2.18 22.25 27.13
CA THR A 237 2.84 22.93 26.00
C THR A 237 4.33 22.57 26.02
N ARG A 238 4.87 22.22 24.84
CA ARG A 238 6.30 21.93 24.67
C ARG A 238 6.82 22.67 23.45
N THR A 239 7.95 23.35 23.65
CA THR A 239 8.72 23.97 22.57
C THR A 239 10.06 23.26 22.48
N PHE A 240 10.47 22.88 21.30
CA PHE A 240 11.70 22.14 21.06
C PHE A 240 12.40 22.64 19.79
N PRO A 241 13.75 22.50 19.74
CA PRO A 241 14.53 22.83 18.55
C PRO A 241 14.38 21.72 17.50
N ILE A 242 14.48 22.12 16.24
CA ILE A 242 14.65 21.25 15.08
C ILE A 242 15.90 21.70 14.35
N GLN A 243 16.85 20.78 14.17
CA GLN A 243 18.09 20.99 13.40
C GLN A 243 18.06 20.09 12.16
N CYS A 244 18.20 20.67 10.98
CA CYS A 244 18.19 19.93 9.73
C CYS A 244 19.54 19.99 9.03
N THR A 245 19.96 18.88 8.43
CA THR A 245 21.20 18.75 7.65
C THR A 245 20.88 18.45 6.20
N ASN A 246 21.72 18.97 5.28
CA ASN A 246 21.56 18.85 3.82
C ASN A 246 20.22 19.41 3.28
N ILE A 247 19.65 20.37 3.99
CA ILE A 247 18.44 21.11 3.59
C ILE A 247 18.82 22.59 3.50
N ASP A 248 18.38 23.26 2.43
CA ASP A 248 18.68 24.67 2.24
C ASP A 248 18.12 25.53 3.40
N GLY A 249 18.93 26.51 3.83
CA GLY A 249 18.49 27.52 4.79
C GLY A 249 17.23 28.22 4.31
N GLN A 250 16.29 28.47 5.20
CA GLN A 250 14.98 29.07 4.90
C GLN A 250 14.03 28.19 4.05
N ALA A 251 14.37 26.93 3.77
CA ALA A 251 13.43 26.01 3.15
C ALA A 251 12.14 25.91 3.97
N LEU A 252 11.00 25.81 3.28
CA LEU A 252 9.71 25.61 3.91
C LEU A 252 9.57 24.12 4.26
N LEU A 253 9.40 23.86 5.54
CA LEU A 253 9.23 22.53 6.11
C LEU A 253 7.90 22.44 6.85
N SER A 254 7.47 21.24 7.13
CA SER A 254 6.27 20.93 7.89
C SER A 254 6.59 19.90 8.96
N LEU A 255 6.03 20.11 10.18
CA LEU A 255 6.05 19.13 11.26
C LEU A 255 4.66 18.54 11.40
N ARG A 256 4.54 17.23 11.34
CA ARG A 256 3.27 16.53 11.52
C ARG A 256 3.37 15.40 12.55
N VAL A 257 2.22 14.93 12.97
CA VAL A 257 2.09 13.87 13.97
C VAL A 257 1.77 12.55 13.28
N GLU A 258 2.52 11.52 13.60
CA GLU A 258 2.24 10.13 13.23
C GLU A 258 2.00 9.31 14.50
N ALA A 259 1.09 8.36 14.46
CA ALA A 259 0.79 7.45 15.57
C ALA A 259 0.47 6.06 15.04
N GLU A 260 0.85 5.03 15.79
CA GLU A 260 0.56 3.63 15.45
C GLU A 260 -0.95 3.36 15.46
N GLN A 261 -1.66 4.00 16.41
CA GLN A 261 -3.10 3.88 16.54
C GLN A 261 -3.72 5.27 16.69
N ALA A 262 -4.62 5.61 15.77
CA ALA A 262 -5.35 6.86 15.78
C ALA A 262 -6.80 6.66 15.35
N THR A 263 -7.70 7.48 15.88
CA THR A 263 -9.11 7.53 15.48
C THR A 263 -9.53 8.99 15.35
N GLY A 264 -9.82 9.41 14.12
CA GLY A 264 -10.13 10.81 13.84
C GLY A 264 -8.95 11.73 14.17
N ASP A 265 -9.16 12.66 15.10
CA ASP A 265 -8.17 13.62 15.59
C ASP A 265 -7.48 13.19 16.90
N MET A 266 -7.63 11.92 17.30
CA MET A 266 -7.14 11.39 18.57
C MET A 266 -6.08 10.29 18.35
N ILE A 267 -4.99 10.36 19.09
CA ILE A 267 -4.04 9.27 19.29
C ILE A 267 -4.62 8.35 20.36
N GLN A 268 -4.74 7.07 20.10
CA GLN A 268 -5.24 6.08 21.05
C GLN A 268 -4.18 5.76 22.11
N SER A 269 -4.64 5.58 23.36
CA SER A 269 -3.78 5.06 24.42
C SER A 269 -3.98 3.55 24.62
N ASP A 270 -3.18 2.95 25.50
CA ASP A 270 -3.35 1.59 26.00
C ASP A 270 -4.64 1.40 26.84
N ASN A 271 -5.26 2.51 27.27
CA ASN A 271 -6.60 2.49 27.87
C ASN A 271 -7.63 2.86 26.78
N PRO A 272 -8.58 1.97 26.42
CA PRO A 272 -9.49 2.19 25.31
C PRO A 272 -10.43 3.38 25.47
N ASP A 273 -10.63 3.86 26.72
CA ASP A 273 -11.51 4.99 27.05
C ASP A 273 -10.78 6.34 27.09
N VAL A 274 -9.42 6.34 26.86
CA VAL A 274 -8.57 7.52 26.91
C VAL A 274 -7.75 7.65 25.64
N GLY A 275 -7.72 8.84 25.07
CA GLY A 275 -6.86 9.22 23.97
C GLY A 275 -6.20 10.56 24.21
N PHE A 276 -5.42 11.02 23.23
CA PHE A 276 -4.75 12.32 23.29
C PHE A 276 -5.00 13.09 22.00
N LYS A 277 -5.18 14.41 22.15
CA LYS A 277 -5.13 15.35 21.04
C LYS A 277 -3.88 16.19 21.10
N MET A 278 -3.40 16.56 19.92
CA MET A 278 -2.28 17.48 19.77
C MET A 278 -2.70 18.68 18.93
N ALA A 279 -2.11 19.83 19.19
CA ALA A 279 -2.34 21.05 18.44
C ALA A 279 -1.04 21.86 18.26
N ASP A 280 -1.05 22.80 17.34
CA ASP A 280 -0.02 23.82 17.20
C ASP A 280 -0.12 24.90 18.28
N GLN A 281 0.77 25.90 18.23
CA GLN A 281 0.77 26.99 19.21
C GLN A 281 -0.52 27.83 19.16
N ASP A 282 -1.23 27.87 18.02
CA ASP A 282 -2.48 28.61 17.82
C ASP A 282 -3.71 27.78 18.20
N SER A 283 -3.49 26.58 18.78
CA SER A 283 -4.52 25.61 19.19
C SER A 283 -5.31 24.99 18.03
N ARG A 284 -4.76 25.01 16.82
CA ARG A 284 -5.29 24.23 15.70
C ARG A 284 -4.94 22.77 15.90
N VAL A 285 -5.96 21.91 16.03
CA VAL A 285 -5.78 20.47 16.25
C VAL A 285 -5.10 19.81 15.06
N LEU A 286 -4.10 18.98 15.34
CA LEU A 286 -3.37 18.20 14.36
C LEU A 286 -4.02 16.80 14.24
N LEU A 287 -4.35 16.42 13.02
CA LEU A 287 -4.89 15.09 12.72
C LEU A 287 -3.72 14.10 12.59
N PRO A 288 -3.61 13.09 13.46
CA PRO A 288 -2.56 12.08 13.32
C PRO A 288 -2.64 11.36 11.98
N ASN A 289 -1.49 10.98 11.42
CA ASN A 289 -1.37 10.24 10.17
C ASN A 289 -1.97 10.95 8.94
N ASN A 290 -2.19 12.26 9.02
CA ASN A 290 -2.72 13.05 7.91
C ASN A 290 -1.66 14.00 7.37
N ILE A 291 -1.24 13.78 6.14
CA ILE A 291 -0.18 14.55 5.47
C ILE A 291 -0.56 16.03 5.25
N ASN A 292 -1.85 16.35 5.26
CA ASN A 292 -2.35 17.72 5.10
C ASN A 292 -2.58 18.43 6.45
N SER A 293 -2.28 17.76 7.57
CA SER A 293 -2.39 18.32 8.93
C SER A 293 -1.01 18.47 9.55
N TYR A 294 -0.43 19.65 9.45
CA TYR A 294 0.95 19.93 9.84
C TYR A 294 1.13 21.35 10.41
N ILE A 295 2.26 21.55 11.08
CA ILE A 295 2.76 22.87 11.51
C ILE A 295 3.81 23.31 10.49
N PRO A 296 3.58 24.38 9.71
CA PRO A 296 4.60 24.90 8.79
C PRO A 296 5.68 25.62 9.57
N PHE A 297 6.95 25.46 9.18
CA PHE A 297 8.07 26.23 9.72
C PHE A 297 9.15 26.41 8.65
N ARG A 298 10.06 27.37 8.88
CA ARG A 298 11.24 27.58 8.03
C ARG A 298 12.44 26.91 8.64
N ASN A 299 13.26 26.30 7.79
CA ASN A 299 14.54 25.78 8.24
C ASN A 299 15.41 26.93 8.75
N ALA A 300 15.82 26.83 10.00
CA ALA A 300 16.75 27.73 10.68
C ALA A 300 17.67 26.88 11.55
N ASP A 301 18.74 27.43 12.09
CA ASP A 301 19.70 26.70 12.90
C ASP A 301 19.79 27.27 14.33
N PRO A 302 19.05 26.70 15.30
CA PRO A 302 17.94 25.77 15.15
C PRO A 302 16.59 26.48 14.84
N ALA A 303 15.66 25.77 14.21
CA ALA A 303 14.26 26.18 14.18
C ALA A 303 13.55 25.74 15.46
N TYR A 304 12.57 26.51 15.92
CA TYR A 304 11.78 26.16 17.10
C TYR A 304 10.32 25.94 16.74
N VAL A 305 9.75 24.85 17.23
CA VAL A 305 8.33 24.52 17.03
C VAL A 305 7.69 24.25 18.38
N THR A 306 6.46 24.75 18.54
CA THR A 306 5.65 24.57 19.75
C THR A 306 4.46 23.68 19.45
N ILE A 307 4.25 22.68 20.30
CA ILE A 307 3.07 21.81 20.30
C ILE A 307 2.32 21.92 21.63
N LYS A 308 1.02 21.69 21.57
CA LYS A 308 0.14 21.52 22.74
C LYS A 308 -0.41 20.09 22.71
N ALA A 309 -0.55 19.47 23.88
CA ALA A 309 -1.15 18.16 24.01
C ALA A 309 -2.05 18.09 25.24
N TRP A 310 -3.12 17.30 25.16
CA TRP A 310 -4.03 17.04 26.25
C TRP A 310 -4.73 15.69 26.11
N PRO A 311 -5.07 15.04 27.23
CA PRO A 311 -5.88 13.82 27.21
C PRO A 311 -7.35 14.15 26.92
N VAL A 312 -8.03 13.19 26.27
CA VAL A 312 -9.46 13.28 25.92
C VAL A 312 -10.15 11.96 26.19
N SER A 313 -11.47 12.01 26.41
CA SER A 313 -12.30 10.81 26.43
C SER A 313 -12.47 10.26 25.00
N THR A 314 -12.31 8.97 24.81
CA THR A 314 -12.58 8.29 23.53
C THR A 314 -13.96 7.64 23.49
N THR A 315 -14.56 7.45 24.67
CA THR A 315 -15.90 6.88 24.86
C THR A 315 -16.67 7.70 25.88
N ASN A 316 -17.93 7.37 26.11
CA ASN A 316 -18.71 7.97 27.22
C ASN A 316 -18.58 7.18 28.54
N LYS A 317 -17.64 6.23 28.61
CA LYS A 317 -17.43 5.39 29.80
C LYS A 317 -16.43 6.04 30.74
N THR A 318 -16.54 5.69 32.00
CA THR A 318 -15.49 5.98 32.98
C THR A 318 -14.34 5.00 32.75
N PRO A 319 -13.12 5.48 32.46
CA PRO A 319 -11.96 4.62 32.27
C PRO A 319 -11.67 3.76 33.50
N VAL A 320 -11.12 2.58 33.27
CA VAL A 320 -10.56 1.78 34.37
C VAL A 320 -9.39 2.55 34.98
N PRO A 321 -9.37 2.73 36.32
CA PRO A 321 -8.26 3.42 37.00
C PRO A 321 -6.91 2.74 36.77
N GLY A 322 -5.88 3.52 36.49
CA GLY A 322 -4.54 3.03 36.25
C GLY A 322 -3.74 3.99 35.37
N PRO A 323 -2.47 3.70 35.11
CA PRO A 323 -1.67 4.47 34.16
C PRO A 323 -2.23 4.28 32.74
N PHE A 324 -2.13 5.32 31.92
CA PHE A 324 -2.46 5.27 30.50
C PHE A 324 -1.36 5.96 29.70
N ARG A 325 -1.00 5.39 28.55
CA ARG A 325 0.10 5.85 27.71
C ARG A 325 -0.27 5.74 26.24
N ALA A 326 0.25 6.67 25.45
CA ALA A 326 0.26 6.57 24.01
C ALA A 326 1.65 6.91 23.48
N ARG A 327 1.95 6.43 22.27
CA ARG A 327 3.16 6.77 21.54
C ARG A 327 2.79 7.36 20.20
N GLY A 328 3.53 8.38 19.82
CA GLY A 328 3.46 9.01 18.51
C GLY A 328 4.84 9.45 18.09
N TYR A 329 4.94 9.83 16.83
CA TYR A 329 6.17 10.31 16.21
C TYR A 329 5.92 11.70 15.65
N LEU A 330 6.93 12.54 15.75
CA LEU A 330 6.96 13.81 15.04
C LEU A 330 7.79 13.62 13.78
N ARG A 331 7.23 13.98 12.65
CA ARG A 331 7.89 13.86 11.36
C ARG A 331 8.05 15.21 10.69
N VAL A 332 9.25 15.47 10.19
CA VAL A 332 9.55 16.64 9.35
C VAL A 332 9.52 16.24 7.89
N ASP A 333 8.85 17.03 7.08
CA ASP A 333 8.78 16.88 5.63
C ASP A 333 8.97 18.23 4.94
N PHE A 334 9.21 18.23 3.63
CA PHE A 334 9.10 19.44 2.82
C PHE A 334 7.62 19.83 2.70
N ASN A 335 7.37 21.14 2.77
CA ASN A 335 6.00 21.68 2.67
C ASN A 335 5.58 21.85 1.21
#